data_7111734a1d5970e17d0f8ab21b2dd337
#
_entry.id   7111734a1d5970e17d0f8ab21b2dd337
#
_cell.length_a   1.000
_cell.length_b   1.000
_cell.length_c   1.000
_cell.angle_alpha   90.00
_cell.angle_beta   90.00
_cell.angle_gamma   90.00
#
_symmetry.space_group_name_H-M   'P 1'
#
loop_
_entity.id
_entity.type
_entity.pdbx_description
1 polymer ?
#
loop_
_entity_poly.entity_id
_entity_poly.type
_entity_poly.pdbx_seq_one_letter_code
_entity_poly.pdbx_strand_id
1 'polypeptide(L)'
;MTFKGPVQPGPMKVREEQETEVSDPEVVRRVFHELGMQAWFRYQKFREEYEAPGVVIALDETPVGTYVELEGSEEGILTVADALGRSPADFILDSYRGLFLAFAQANNVSARDMLFDTAADGTGA
;
A
#
# COMPACT_ATOMS: atom_id res chain seq x y z
N MET A 1 -12.91 5.39 1.14
CA MET A 1 -13.16 4.02 0.61
C MET A 1 -12.71 3.96 -0.83
N THR A 2 -11.96 2.96 -1.19
CA THR A 2 -11.40 2.82 -2.54
C THR A 2 -11.70 1.42 -3.09
N PHE A 3 -12.28 1.37 -4.28
CA PHE A 3 -12.37 0.15 -5.08
C PHE A 3 -11.18 0.12 -6.03
N LYS A 4 -10.52 -1.01 -6.10
CA LYS A 4 -9.39 -1.23 -7.01
C LYS A 4 -9.69 -2.39 -7.94
N GLY A 5 -9.72 -2.11 -9.24
CA GLY A 5 -9.98 -3.11 -10.26
C GLY A 5 -8.80 -4.06 -10.49
N PRO A 6 -8.96 -5.03 -11.40
CA PRO A 6 -7.89 -5.95 -11.76
C PRO A 6 -6.67 -5.24 -12.31
N VAL A 7 -5.47 -5.71 -11.93
CA VAL A 7 -4.21 -5.20 -12.46
C VAL A 7 -4.06 -5.65 -13.91
N GLN A 8 -3.75 -4.70 -14.80
CA GLN A 8 -3.49 -4.97 -16.21
C GLN A 8 -2.07 -5.48 -16.42
N PRO A 9 -1.82 -6.37 -17.40
CA PRO A 9 -0.46 -6.83 -17.72
C PRO A 9 0.43 -5.66 -18.15
N GLY A 10 1.70 -5.68 -17.72
CA GLY A 10 2.66 -4.66 -18.12
C GLY A 10 3.79 -4.47 -17.12
N PRO A 11 4.76 -3.61 -17.44
CA PRO A 11 5.92 -3.33 -16.57
C PRO A 11 5.53 -2.50 -15.35
N MET A 12 4.37 -1.86 -15.38
CA MET A 12 3.81 -1.08 -14.28
C MET A 12 2.45 -1.62 -13.89
N LYS A 13 2.09 -1.37 -12.64
CA LYS A 13 0.80 -1.75 -12.11
C LYS A 13 -0.25 -0.74 -12.55
N VAL A 14 -1.05 -1.11 -13.53
CA VAL A 14 -2.15 -0.29 -14.06
C VAL A 14 -3.48 -0.93 -13.69
N ARG A 15 -4.35 -0.18 -13.05
CA ARG A 15 -5.70 -0.63 -12.70
C ARG A 15 -6.64 0.54 -12.50
N GLU A 16 -7.93 0.27 -12.66
CA GLU A 16 -8.99 1.21 -12.32
C GLU A 16 -9.06 1.39 -10.79
N GLU A 17 -9.22 2.62 -10.36
CA GLU A 17 -9.49 2.96 -8.97
C GLU A 17 -10.71 3.89 -8.91
N GLN A 18 -11.61 3.60 -7.96
CA GLN A 18 -12.74 4.46 -7.64
C GLN A 18 -12.70 4.78 -6.16
N GLU A 19 -12.63 6.05 -5.84
CA GLU A 19 -12.48 6.52 -4.48
C GLU A 19 -13.60 7.46 -4.08
N THR A 20 -14.06 7.33 -2.85
CA THR A 20 -15.01 8.24 -2.24
C THR A 20 -14.72 8.38 -0.75
N GLU A 21 -15.06 9.56 -0.22
CA GLU A 21 -14.99 9.78 1.22
C GLU A 21 -16.16 9.08 1.92
N VAL A 22 -15.93 8.60 3.13
CA VAL A 22 -16.97 8.05 4.00
C VAL A 22 -16.92 8.75 5.36
N SER A 23 -18.06 9.20 5.84
CA SER A 23 -18.13 9.94 7.10
C SER A 23 -17.97 9.03 8.32
N ASP A 24 -18.36 7.76 8.22
CA ASP A 24 -18.25 6.78 9.29
C ASP A 24 -17.76 5.44 8.76
N PRO A 25 -16.43 5.19 8.79
CA PRO A 25 -15.86 3.94 8.30
C PRO A 25 -16.36 2.69 9.00
N GLU A 26 -16.67 2.78 10.30
CA GLU A 26 -17.16 1.63 11.06
C GLU A 26 -18.54 1.20 10.62
N VAL A 27 -19.42 2.15 10.30
CA VAL A 27 -20.75 1.83 9.76
C VAL A 27 -20.61 1.15 8.40
N VAL A 28 -19.75 1.67 7.53
CA VAL A 28 -19.50 1.07 6.20
C VAL A 28 -18.97 -0.35 6.35
N ARG A 29 -18.01 -0.56 7.24
CA ARG A 29 -17.46 -1.89 7.53
C ARG A 29 -18.55 -2.87 7.97
N ARG A 30 -19.45 -2.43 8.85
CA ARG A 30 -20.59 -3.26 9.31
C ARG A 30 -21.56 -3.59 8.18
N VAL A 31 -21.85 -2.62 7.32
CA VAL A 31 -22.70 -2.86 6.13
C VAL A 31 -22.10 -3.94 5.25
N PHE A 32 -20.81 -3.85 4.93
CA PHE A 32 -20.14 -4.87 4.14
C PHE A 32 -20.14 -6.24 4.83
N HIS A 33 -19.99 -6.27 6.15
CA HIS A 33 -20.09 -7.52 6.91
C HIS A 33 -21.47 -8.15 6.78
N GLU A 34 -22.54 -7.36 6.91
CA GLU A 34 -23.91 -7.84 6.71
C GLU A 34 -24.17 -8.34 5.29
N LEU A 35 -23.45 -7.83 4.30
CA LEU A 35 -23.50 -8.31 2.92
C LEU A 35 -22.65 -9.57 2.68
N GLY A 36 -22.04 -10.13 3.72
CA GLY A 36 -21.26 -11.37 3.65
C GLY A 36 -19.78 -11.16 3.38
N MET A 37 -19.29 -9.93 3.42
CA MET A 37 -17.87 -9.63 3.26
C MET A 37 -17.18 -9.59 4.63
N GLN A 38 -15.91 -9.94 4.65
CA GLN A 38 -15.08 -9.86 5.86
C GLN A 38 -13.80 -9.10 5.56
N ALA A 39 -13.28 -8.41 6.59
CA ALA A 39 -11.94 -7.85 6.51
C ALA A 39 -10.94 -9.01 6.33
N TRP A 40 -10.22 -8.97 5.24
CA TRP A 40 -9.32 -10.04 4.84
C TRP A 40 -7.88 -9.76 5.27
N PHE A 41 -7.45 -8.49 5.20
CA PHE A 41 -6.10 -8.06 5.56
C PHE A 41 -6.15 -6.62 6.06
N ARG A 42 -5.51 -6.36 7.18
CA ARG A 42 -5.31 -5.02 7.72
C ARG A 42 -3.84 -4.71 7.75
N TYR A 43 -3.48 -3.47 7.43
CA TYR A 43 -2.10 -3.03 7.54
C TYR A 43 -2.03 -1.56 7.95
N GLN A 44 -0.89 -1.20 8.51
CA GLN A 44 -0.58 0.15 8.93
C GLN A 44 0.67 0.65 8.23
N LYS A 45 0.71 1.93 7.97
CA LYS A 45 1.89 2.63 7.47
C LYS A 45 1.84 4.10 7.87
N PHE A 46 3.00 4.72 7.95
CA PHE A 46 3.14 6.17 8.00
C PHE A 46 3.55 6.64 6.61
N ARG A 47 2.80 7.62 6.08
CA ARG A 47 3.02 8.11 4.72
C ARG A 47 3.30 9.60 4.72
N GLU A 48 4.36 10.00 4.00
CA GLU A 48 4.59 11.37 3.57
C GLU A 48 4.42 11.44 2.07
N GLU A 49 3.70 12.45 1.59
CA GLU A 49 3.46 12.63 0.16
C GLU A 49 4.16 13.88 -0.36
N TYR A 50 4.71 13.75 -1.56
CA TYR A 50 5.33 14.82 -2.33
C TYR A 50 4.75 14.81 -3.73
N GLU A 51 4.73 15.96 -4.37
CA GLU A 51 4.22 16.09 -5.72
C GLU A 51 5.35 16.43 -6.71
N ALA A 52 5.32 15.77 -7.85
CA ALA A 52 6.10 16.09 -9.03
C ALA A 52 5.14 16.19 -10.22
N PRO A 53 5.55 16.79 -11.37
CA PRO A 53 4.65 16.89 -12.51
C PRO A 53 4.10 15.53 -12.94
N GLY A 54 2.78 15.37 -12.80
CA GLY A 54 2.06 14.16 -13.17
C GLY A 54 2.26 12.96 -12.25
N VAL A 55 2.91 13.12 -11.09
CA VAL A 55 3.22 12.01 -10.17
C VAL A 55 3.05 12.46 -8.72
N VAL A 56 2.42 11.62 -7.92
CA VAL A 56 2.47 11.68 -6.46
C VAL A 56 3.55 10.69 -5.99
N ILE A 57 4.46 11.18 -5.17
CA ILE A 57 5.54 10.41 -4.57
C ILE A 57 5.17 10.17 -3.11
N ALA A 58 4.97 8.93 -2.73
CA ALA A 58 4.66 8.56 -1.35
C ALA A 58 5.84 7.84 -0.72
N LEU A 59 6.29 8.34 0.42
CA LEU A 59 7.27 7.66 1.26
C LEU A 59 6.52 6.94 2.37
N ASP A 60 6.53 5.62 2.32
CA ASP A 60 5.79 4.75 3.23
C ASP A 60 6.72 4.04 4.20
N GLU A 61 6.56 4.33 5.48
CA GLU A 61 7.16 3.54 6.54
C GLU A 61 6.17 2.47 7.01
N THR A 62 6.55 1.21 6.86
CA THR A 62 5.72 0.06 7.20
C THR A 62 6.41 -0.81 8.25
N PRO A 63 5.68 -1.73 8.92
CA PRO A 63 6.29 -2.69 9.85
C PRO A 63 7.37 -3.60 9.23
N VAL A 64 7.39 -3.74 7.90
CA VAL A 64 8.34 -4.62 7.19
C VAL A 64 9.37 -3.89 6.36
N GLY A 65 9.38 -2.57 6.38
CA GLY A 65 10.35 -1.75 5.67
C GLY A 65 9.80 -0.44 5.17
N THR A 66 10.68 0.37 4.61
CA THR A 66 10.33 1.67 4.04
C THR A 66 10.34 1.56 2.52
N TYR A 67 9.29 2.06 1.90
CA TYR A 67 9.07 1.99 0.46
C TYR A 67 8.75 3.35 -0.11
N VAL A 68 9.04 3.54 -1.38
CA VAL A 68 8.61 4.69 -2.16
C VAL A 68 7.59 4.18 -3.18
N GLU A 69 6.40 4.78 -3.17
CA GLU A 69 5.37 4.56 -4.18
C GLU A 69 5.30 5.75 -5.13
N LEU A 70 5.20 5.47 -6.41
CA LEU A 70 5.01 6.47 -7.45
C LEU A 70 3.66 6.20 -8.11
N GLU A 71 2.76 7.18 -8.05
CA GLU A 71 1.43 7.10 -8.66
C GLU A 71 1.25 8.23 -9.65
N GLY A 72 0.80 7.92 -10.86
CA GLY A 72 0.54 8.93 -11.87
C GLY A 72 0.67 8.39 -13.28
N SER A 73 1.02 9.29 -14.20
CA SER A 73 1.26 8.91 -15.59
C SER A 73 2.50 8.02 -15.73
N GLU A 74 2.48 7.14 -16.70
CA GLU A 74 3.63 6.27 -17.00
C GLU A 74 4.91 7.08 -17.24
N GLU A 75 4.81 8.13 -18.06
CA GLU A 75 5.92 9.03 -18.35
C GLU A 75 6.45 9.71 -17.07
N GLY A 76 5.55 10.20 -16.24
CA GLY A 76 5.92 10.84 -14.98
C GLY A 76 6.63 9.88 -14.03
N ILE A 77 6.12 8.67 -13.88
CA ILE A 77 6.72 7.62 -13.05
C ILE A 77 8.14 7.29 -13.55
N LEU A 78 8.32 7.11 -14.84
CA LEU A 78 9.64 6.83 -15.42
C LEU A 78 10.61 7.98 -15.20
N THR A 79 10.17 9.21 -15.35
CA THR A 79 10.99 10.40 -15.13
C THR A 79 11.45 10.51 -13.68
N VAL A 80 10.54 10.33 -12.72
CA VAL A 80 10.88 10.38 -11.31
C VAL A 80 11.78 9.22 -10.90
N ALA A 81 11.49 8.01 -11.39
CA ALA A 81 12.32 6.84 -11.12
C ALA A 81 13.75 7.04 -11.61
N ASP A 82 13.92 7.56 -12.82
CA ASP A 82 15.24 7.88 -13.38
C ASP A 82 15.99 8.90 -12.52
N ALA A 83 15.30 9.95 -12.07
CA ALA A 83 15.88 10.95 -11.17
C ALA A 83 16.31 10.35 -9.82
N LEU A 84 15.66 9.27 -9.37
CA LEU A 84 16.04 8.51 -8.18
C LEU A 84 17.10 7.44 -8.45
N GLY A 85 17.61 7.34 -9.66
CA GLY A 85 18.60 6.33 -10.05
C GLY A 85 18.00 4.94 -10.21
N ARG A 86 16.72 4.83 -10.52
CA ARG A 86 15.99 3.56 -10.67
C ARG A 86 15.46 3.40 -12.09
N SER A 87 15.29 2.15 -12.48
CA SER A 87 14.72 1.78 -13.77
C SER A 87 13.55 0.81 -13.57
N PRO A 88 12.75 0.53 -14.60
CA PRO A 88 11.65 -0.44 -14.49
C PRO A 88 12.06 -1.82 -13.96
N ALA A 89 13.31 -2.24 -14.15
CA ALA A 89 13.84 -3.48 -13.60
C ALA A 89 13.87 -3.48 -12.06
N ASP A 90 13.89 -2.30 -11.44
CA ASP A 90 13.92 -2.14 -9.99
C ASP A 90 12.51 -2.05 -9.39
N PHE A 91 11.46 -1.98 -10.21
CA PHE A 91 10.10 -1.78 -9.73
C PHE A 91 9.58 -3.01 -9.00
N ILE A 92 9.01 -2.76 -7.82
CA ILE A 92 8.31 -3.79 -7.03
C ILE A 92 6.83 -3.67 -7.37
N LEU A 93 6.27 -4.72 -7.98
CA LEU A 93 4.85 -4.77 -8.35
C LEU A 93 3.98 -5.47 -7.30
N ASP A 94 4.60 -6.06 -6.30
CA ASP A 94 3.90 -6.72 -5.20
C ASP A 94 3.06 -5.73 -4.40
N SER A 95 1.92 -6.19 -3.90
CA SER A 95 1.16 -5.46 -2.91
C SER A 95 1.86 -5.48 -1.55
N TYR A 96 1.49 -4.58 -0.63
CA TYR A 96 1.99 -4.64 0.74
C TYR A 96 1.70 -5.99 1.40
N ARG A 97 0.59 -6.62 1.08
CA ARG A 97 0.31 -7.97 1.56
C ARG A 97 1.33 -8.98 1.04
N GLY A 98 1.67 -8.92 -0.24
CA GLY A 98 2.71 -9.77 -0.83
C GLY A 98 4.06 -9.58 -0.16
N LEU A 99 4.47 -8.34 0.06
CA LEU A 99 5.70 -8.00 0.77
C LEU A 99 5.68 -8.50 2.21
N PHE A 100 4.55 -8.34 2.89
CA PHE A 100 4.39 -8.84 4.25
C PHE A 100 4.47 -10.36 4.33
N LEU A 101 3.83 -11.08 3.42
CA LEU A 101 3.90 -12.54 3.40
C LEU A 101 5.33 -13.05 3.18
N ALA A 102 6.07 -12.42 2.28
CA ALA A 102 7.48 -12.76 2.04
C ALA A 102 8.34 -12.51 3.29
N PHE A 103 8.15 -11.36 3.93
CA PHE A 103 8.82 -11.03 5.19
C PHE A 103 8.48 -12.03 6.30
N ALA A 104 7.21 -12.34 6.47
CA ALA A 104 6.73 -13.26 7.50
C ALA A 104 7.32 -14.66 7.31
N GLN A 105 7.39 -15.13 6.09
CA GLN A 105 8.00 -16.41 5.77
C GLN A 105 9.50 -16.42 6.06
N ALA A 106 10.22 -15.37 5.67
CA ALA A 106 11.66 -15.27 5.88
C ALA A 106 12.05 -15.14 7.36
N ASN A 107 11.16 -14.61 8.21
CA ASN A 107 11.42 -14.34 9.61
C ASN A 107 10.60 -15.23 10.58
N ASN A 108 9.91 -16.24 10.07
CA ASN A 108 9.06 -17.13 10.87
C ASN A 108 8.00 -16.39 11.69
N VAL A 109 7.40 -15.38 11.11
CA VAL A 109 6.30 -14.60 11.73
C VAL A 109 4.97 -15.22 11.31
N SER A 110 4.09 -15.47 12.26
CA SER A 110 2.76 -16.05 12.00
C SER A 110 1.61 -15.06 12.14
N ALA A 111 1.89 -13.76 12.04
CA ALA A 111 0.86 -12.72 12.09
C ALA A 111 0.00 -12.73 10.84
N ARG A 112 -1.29 -12.42 11.01
CA ARG A 112 -2.25 -12.28 9.91
C ARG A 112 -2.17 -10.92 9.24
N ASP A 113 -2.03 -9.88 10.03
CA ASP A 113 -2.07 -8.48 9.62
C ASP A 113 -0.71 -7.81 9.79
N MET A 114 -0.40 -6.84 8.94
CA MET A 114 0.83 -6.05 9.01
C MET A 114 0.58 -4.79 9.83
N LEU A 115 0.76 -4.90 11.13
CA LEU A 115 0.52 -3.82 12.07
C LEU A 115 1.83 -3.49 12.81
N PHE A 116 1.98 -2.22 13.19
CA PHE A 116 3.08 -1.83 14.07
C PHE A 116 2.88 -2.46 15.45
N ASP A 117 3.99 -2.88 16.05
CA ASP A 117 3.96 -3.44 17.40
C ASP A 117 3.80 -2.30 18.43
N THR A 118 2.59 -2.18 18.97
CA THR A 118 2.28 -1.17 19.98
C THR A 118 3.01 -1.41 21.30
N ALA A 119 3.41 -2.64 21.60
CA ALA A 119 4.17 -2.96 22.81
C ALA A 119 5.62 -2.49 22.71
N ALA A 120 6.19 -2.42 21.49
CA ALA A 120 7.54 -1.97 21.24
C ALA A 120 7.69 -0.44 21.39
N ASP A 121 6.61 0.31 21.23
CA ASP A 121 6.63 1.76 21.32
C ASP A 121 6.86 2.27 22.76
N GLY A 122 6.80 1.40 23.75
CA GLY A 122 6.90 1.81 25.14
C GLY A 122 5.82 2.80 25.58
N THR A 123 4.92 3.16 24.68
CA THR A 123 3.84 4.09 24.98
C THR A 123 2.74 3.40 25.76
N GLY A 124 2.63 2.09 25.64
CA GLY A 124 1.65 1.30 26.39
C GLY A 124 0.26 1.93 26.40
N ALA A 125 0.16 2.96 25.65
CA ALA A 125 -1.01 3.82 25.66
C ALA A 125 -2.09 3.25 24.79
#